data_ae07efeab29fc4f3e2cb36d3ff41cd44
#
_entry.id   ae07efeab29fc4f3e2cb36d3ff41cd44
#
_cell.length_a   1.000
_cell.length_b   1.000
_cell.length_c   1.000
_cell.angle_alpha   90.00
_cell.angle_beta   90.00
_cell.angle_gamma   90.00
#
_symmetry.space_group_name_H-M   'P 1'
#
loop_
_entity.id
_entity.type
_entity.pdbx_description
1 polymer ?
#
loop_
_entity_poly.entity_id
_entity_poly.type
_entity_poly.pdbx_seq_one_letter_code
_entity_poly.pdbx_strand_id
1 'polypeptide(L)'
;MSIILSCNRGHNASTTLMIDDQIIFYVEEERLSRHKHDGSPLLGLKKAFEYVDHIDHLVVCHTHHWGANLDWTSEELYQGWVRKLCAKRFEFQTHFINMTHHKLHAACGFYNSGFDTAACVIADGAGSFLDIGQEDQPGYEFETIFKASYPHKFETVYKHIGAKVPLGISKIDNKTEEIGKLEENLVSPSAEQWLTEHPGYTKVYEAVTSYCGFQ
;
A
#
# COMPACT_ATOMS: atom_id res chain seq x y z
N MET A 1 -23.57 7.96 12.68
CA MET A 1 -22.38 8.77 12.28
C MET A 1 -21.17 7.96 12.69
N SER A 2 -20.32 7.62 11.76
CA SER A 2 -19.09 6.86 12.00
C SER A 2 -17.89 7.74 11.63
N ILE A 3 -16.92 7.87 12.53
CA ILE A 3 -15.72 8.69 12.35
C ILE A 3 -14.54 7.75 12.21
N ILE A 4 -13.95 7.72 11.01
CA ILE A 4 -12.83 6.86 10.66
C ILE A 4 -11.60 7.72 10.41
N LEU A 5 -10.55 7.50 11.19
CA LEU A 5 -9.24 8.07 10.97
C LEU A 5 -8.35 6.99 10.39
N SER A 6 -7.69 7.25 9.28
CA SER A 6 -6.73 6.31 8.71
C SER A 6 -5.36 6.92 8.56
N CYS A 7 -4.32 6.11 8.69
CA CYS A 7 -2.97 6.51 8.39
C CYS A 7 -2.20 5.42 7.65
N ASN A 8 -1.37 5.85 6.72
CA ASN A 8 -0.31 5.04 6.15
C ASN A 8 1.00 5.36 6.88
N ARG A 9 1.72 4.32 7.28
CA ARG A 9 3.04 4.41 7.88
C ARG A 9 4.09 3.85 6.93
N GLY A 10 5.23 4.49 6.85
CA GLY A 10 6.30 4.15 5.93
C GLY A 10 6.53 5.24 4.90
N HIS A 11 7.19 4.93 3.82
CA HIS A 11 7.47 5.88 2.73
C HIS A 11 6.20 6.64 2.31
N ASN A 12 6.26 7.96 2.34
CA ASN A 12 5.13 8.86 2.06
C ASN A 12 3.93 8.63 3.00
N ALA A 13 4.18 8.74 4.31
CA ALA A 13 3.09 8.66 5.28
C ALA A 13 1.98 9.67 4.97
N SER A 14 0.75 9.26 5.20
CA SER A 14 -0.43 10.09 4.97
C SER A 14 -1.49 9.83 6.02
N THR A 15 -2.41 10.79 6.17
CA THR A 15 -3.53 10.69 7.08
C THR A 15 -4.81 11.10 6.37
N THR A 16 -5.88 10.34 6.57
CA THR A 16 -7.22 10.62 6.04
C THR A 16 -8.24 10.55 7.16
N LEU A 17 -9.11 11.53 7.25
CA LEU A 17 -10.29 11.53 8.12
C LEU A 17 -11.55 11.43 7.27
N MET A 18 -12.38 10.46 7.60
CA MET A 18 -13.67 10.25 6.96
C MET A 18 -14.78 10.29 8.02
N ILE A 19 -15.86 10.96 7.71
CA ILE A 19 -17.09 10.98 8.51
C ILE A 19 -18.21 10.41 7.64
N ASP A 20 -18.80 9.31 8.10
CA ASP A 20 -19.71 8.46 7.33
C ASP A 20 -19.02 8.03 6.01
N ASP A 21 -19.47 8.52 4.86
CA ASP A 21 -18.92 8.25 3.52
C ASP A 21 -18.17 9.44 2.89
N GLN A 22 -17.93 10.49 3.67
CA GLN A 22 -17.28 11.73 3.20
C GLN A 22 -15.86 11.86 3.70
N ILE A 23 -14.91 12.04 2.79
CA ILE A 23 -13.54 12.43 3.14
C ILE A 23 -13.53 13.91 3.54
N ILE A 24 -13.28 14.16 4.83
CA ILE A 24 -13.27 15.52 5.40
C ILE A 24 -11.87 16.12 5.36
N PHE A 25 -10.84 15.29 5.49
CA PHE A 25 -9.46 15.72 5.53
C PHE A 25 -8.54 14.65 4.96
N TYR A 26 -7.55 15.09 4.18
CA TYR A 26 -6.44 14.27 3.71
C TYR A 26 -5.16 15.10 3.66
N VAL A 27 -4.05 14.50 4.08
CA VAL A 27 -2.74 15.12 3.95
C VAL A 27 -1.62 14.07 3.90
N GLU A 28 -0.63 14.31 3.07
CA GLU A 28 0.67 13.64 3.16
C GLU A 28 1.53 14.30 4.23
N GLU A 29 2.20 13.52 5.07
CA GLU A 29 3.00 14.03 6.19
C GLU A 29 4.08 15.00 5.74
N GLU A 30 4.74 14.74 4.61
CA GLU A 30 5.78 15.62 4.05
C GLU A 30 5.29 17.04 3.75
N ARG A 31 3.97 17.26 3.56
CA ARG A 31 3.40 18.60 3.37
C ARG A 31 3.40 19.40 4.66
N LEU A 32 3.32 18.72 5.80
CA LEU A 32 3.33 19.32 7.12
C LEU A 32 4.74 19.40 7.70
N SER A 33 5.49 18.31 7.66
CA SER A 33 6.83 18.22 8.22
C SER A 33 7.90 18.92 7.39
N ARG A 34 7.64 19.11 6.09
CA ARG A 34 8.63 19.59 5.10
C ARG A 34 9.83 18.68 4.89
N HIS A 35 9.73 17.44 5.34
CA HIS A 35 10.70 16.38 5.08
C HIS A 35 10.20 15.46 3.98
N LYS A 36 10.93 15.39 2.88
CA LYS A 36 10.59 14.51 1.76
C LYS A 36 10.58 13.05 2.22
N HIS A 37 9.55 12.30 1.81
CA HIS A 37 9.37 10.89 2.17
C HIS A 37 9.22 10.63 3.68
N ASP A 38 8.69 11.59 4.44
CA ASP A 38 8.43 11.38 5.87
C ASP A 38 7.49 10.19 6.08
N GLY A 39 7.97 9.21 6.83
CA GLY A 39 7.27 7.94 7.07
C GLY A 39 6.45 7.92 8.37
N SER A 40 6.35 9.04 9.09
CA SER A 40 5.68 9.11 10.40
C SER A 40 4.42 9.98 10.31
N PRO A 41 3.19 9.44 10.43
CA PRO A 41 1.95 10.19 10.19
C PRO A 41 1.52 11.10 11.36
N LEU A 42 2.43 11.52 12.24
CA LEU A 42 2.08 12.16 13.51
C LEU A 42 1.49 13.56 13.37
N LEU A 43 1.99 14.37 12.43
CA LEU A 43 1.46 15.72 12.22
C LEU A 43 0.10 15.66 11.53
N GLY A 44 -0.08 14.73 10.59
CA GLY A 44 -1.36 14.46 9.95
C GLY A 44 -2.41 14.00 10.95
N LEU A 45 -2.08 13.04 11.82
CA LEU A 45 -2.97 12.60 12.90
C LEU A 45 -3.33 13.74 13.85
N LYS A 46 -2.34 14.55 14.26
CA LYS A 46 -2.59 15.74 15.08
C LYS A 46 -3.54 16.72 14.39
N LYS A 47 -3.32 16.95 13.10
CA LYS A 47 -4.14 17.89 12.32
C LYS A 47 -5.59 17.41 12.16
N ALA A 48 -5.81 16.10 12.02
CA ALA A 48 -7.15 15.52 11.94
C ALA A 48 -7.98 15.82 13.20
N PHE A 49 -7.37 15.85 14.39
CA PHE A 49 -8.06 16.19 15.64
C PHE A 49 -8.41 17.68 15.80
N GLU A 50 -8.09 18.53 14.83
CA GLU A 50 -8.69 19.88 14.74
C GLU A 50 -10.12 19.86 14.19
N TYR A 51 -10.51 18.77 13.50
CA TYR A 51 -11.84 18.60 12.91
C TYR A 51 -12.80 17.79 13.79
N VAL A 52 -12.26 16.86 14.59
CA VAL A 52 -13.03 15.95 15.44
C VAL A 52 -12.37 15.82 16.81
N ASP A 53 -13.17 15.52 17.83
CA ASP A 53 -12.69 15.33 19.21
C ASP A 53 -12.67 13.87 19.67
N HIS A 54 -13.09 12.96 18.81
CA HIS A 54 -13.02 11.50 18.98
C HIS A 54 -13.02 10.81 17.60
N ILE A 55 -12.76 9.52 17.61
CA ILE A 55 -12.89 8.63 16.45
C ILE A 55 -13.53 7.32 16.92
N ASP A 56 -14.21 6.62 16.01
CA ASP A 56 -14.74 5.28 16.25
C ASP A 56 -13.74 4.21 15.79
N HIS A 57 -13.05 4.49 14.69
CA HIS A 57 -12.11 3.57 14.08
C HIS A 57 -10.80 4.25 13.69
N LEU A 58 -9.68 3.59 14.01
CA LEU A 58 -8.36 3.88 13.45
C LEU A 58 -7.99 2.79 12.45
N VAL A 59 -7.75 3.14 11.21
CA VAL A 59 -7.31 2.23 10.15
C VAL A 59 -5.84 2.49 9.84
N VAL A 60 -5.01 1.47 9.95
CA VAL A 60 -3.57 1.56 9.71
C VAL A 60 -3.21 0.72 8.49
N CYS A 61 -2.53 1.35 7.54
CA CYS A 61 -1.92 0.70 6.39
C CYS A 61 -0.40 0.81 6.48
N HIS A 62 0.30 -0.10 5.82
CA HIS A 62 1.75 -0.05 5.73
C HIS A 62 2.21 -0.70 4.42
N THR A 63 3.26 -0.14 3.82
CA THR A 63 3.95 -0.80 2.71
C THR A 63 4.85 -1.90 3.29
N HIS A 64 4.67 -3.13 2.85
CA HIS A 64 5.48 -4.24 3.28
C HIS A 64 6.94 -4.06 2.84
N HIS A 65 7.85 -4.06 3.81
CA HIS A 65 9.29 -4.12 3.57
C HIS A 65 9.81 -5.49 3.97
N TRP A 66 10.44 -6.19 3.04
CA TRP A 66 11.12 -7.43 3.32
C TRP A 66 12.25 -7.21 4.34
N GLY A 67 12.34 -8.06 5.35
CA GLY A 67 13.37 -7.99 6.40
C GLY A 67 13.21 -6.87 7.44
N ALA A 68 12.15 -6.07 7.39
CA ALA A 68 11.89 -5.07 8.41
C ALA A 68 11.20 -5.71 9.63
N ASN A 69 11.94 -5.88 10.72
CA ASN A 69 11.42 -6.30 12.03
C ASN A 69 10.59 -5.19 12.72
N LEU A 70 9.88 -4.37 11.97
CA LEU A 70 9.03 -3.35 12.54
C LEU A 70 7.64 -3.96 12.75
N ASP A 71 7.27 -4.14 14.01
CA ASP A 71 5.89 -4.45 14.37
C ASP A 71 5.00 -3.25 14.10
N TRP A 72 4.59 -3.12 12.83
CA TRP A 72 3.68 -2.06 12.41
C TRP A 72 2.23 -2.35 12.84
N THR A 73 1.96 -3.53 13.39
CA THR A 73 0.64 -3.94 13.90
C THR A 73 0.51 -3.76 15.42
N SER A 74 1.43 -3.03 16.05
CA SER A 74 1.35 -2.75 17.49
C SER A 74 0.20 -1.81 17.81
N GLU A 75 -0.92 -2.37 18.26
CA GLU A 75 -2.10 -1.61 18.66
C GLU A 75 -1.78 -0.60 19.76
N GLU A 76 -0.96 -1.00 20.75
CA GLU A 76 -0.54 -0.13 21.85
C GLU A 76 0.18 1.13 21.37
N LEU A 77 1.02 1.01 20.33
CA LEU A 77 1.72 2.15 19.74
C LEU A 77 0.73 3.19 19.19
N TYR A 78 -0.23 2.75 18.38
CA TYR A 78 -1.18 3.66 17.74
C TYR A 78 -2.19 4.23 18.72
N GLN A 79 -2.67 3.43 19.64
CA GLN A 79 -3.50 3.91 20.75
C GLN A 79 -2.74 4.95 21.59
N GLY A 80 -1.45 4.72 21.86
CA GLY A 80 -0.58 5.67 22.52
C GLY A 80 -0.46 7.00 21.77
N TRP A 81 -0.35 6.97 20.43
CA TRP A 81 -0.32 8.18 19.62
C TRP A 81 -1.63 8.95 19.71
N VAL A 82 -2.76 8.27 19.47
CA VAL A 82 -4.09 8.90 19.55
C VAL A 82 -4.31 9.52 20.92
N ARG A 83 -4.00 8.81 22.00
CA ARG A 83 -4.15 9.31 23.38
C ARG A 83 -3.28 10.54 23.69
N LYS A 84 -2.11 10.66 23.04
CA LYS A 84 -1.23 11.83 23.19
C LYS A 84 -1.66 13.01 22.34
N LEU A 85 -2.21 12.75 21.17
CA LEU A 85 -2.57 13.78 20.19
C LEU A 85 -3.95 14.36 20.45
N CYS A 86 -4.86 13.58 21.04
CA CYS A 86 -6.21 14.03 21.36
C CYS A 86 -6.36 14.37 22.84
N ALA A 87 -6.91 15.53 23.14
CA ALA A 87 -7.14 15.99 24.52
C ALA A 87 -8.24 15.21 25.23
N LYS A 88 -9.24 14.71 24.50
CA LYS A 88 -10.34 13.92 25.03
C LYS A 88 -9.95 12.43 25.15
N ARG A 89 -10.56 11.75 26.10
CA ARG A 89 -10.48 10.30 26.25
C ARG A 89 -11.71 9.67 25.64
N PHE A 90 -11.51 8.68 24.78
CA PHE A 90 -12.57 7.90 24.12
C PHE A 90 -12.04 6.50 23.80
N GLU A 91 -12.95 5.57 23.60
CA GLU A 91 -12.65 4.22 23.11
C GLU A 91 -12.80 4.20 21.59
N PHE A 92 -11.95 3.45 20.91
CA PHE A 92 -11.99 3.24 19.46
C PHE A 92 -11.39 1.88 19.11
N GLN A 93 -11.71 1.40 17.92
CA GLN A 93 -11.17 0.15 17.38
C GLN A 93 -10.01 0.43 16.43
N THR A 94 -8.95 -0.38 16.51
CA THR A 94 -7.82 -0.31 15.57
C THR A 94 -7.91 -1.44 14.56
N HIS A 95 -7.77 -1.12 13.28
CA HIS A 95 -7.80 -2.06 12.18
C HIS A 95 -6.50 -1.98 11.39
N PHE A 96 -5.84 -3.12 11.20
CA PHE A 96 -4.63 -3.21 10.39
C PHE A 96 -4.98 -3.79 9.02
N ILE A 97 -4.71 -3.03 7.97
CA ILE A 97 -4.98 -3.45 6.60
C ILE A 97 -3.73 -4.07 6.00
N ASN A 98 -3.70 -5.40 6.03
CA ASN A 98 -2.61 -6.18 5.46
C ASN A 98 -2.89 -6.45 3.97
N MET A 99 -2.64 -5.47 3.12
CA MET A 99 -2.78 -5.57 1.67
C MET A 99 -1.46 -5.19 1.01
N THR A 100 -1.19 -5.75 -0.19
CA THR A 100 -0.05 -5.32 -0.98
C THR A 100 -0.22 -3.86 -1.41
N HIS A 101 0.90 -3.21 -1.67
CA HIS A 101 0.96 -1.82 -2.11
C HIS A 101 0.08 -1.56 -3.36
N HIS A 102 0.21 -2.42 -4.37
CA HIS A 102 -0.60 -2.30 -5.59
C HIS A 102 -2.11 -2.48 -5.32
N LYS A 103 -2.49 -3.33 -4.39
CA LYS A 103 -3.91 -3.50 -4.03
C LYS A 103 -4.46 -2.27 -3.32
N LEU A 104 -3.64 -1.58 -2.52
CA LEU A 104 -4.03 -0.30 -1.92
C LEU A 104 -4.22 0.79 -2.97
N HIS A 105 -3.33 0.87 -3.97
CA HIS A 105 -3.51 1.77 -5.12
C HIS A 105 -4.78 1.45 -5.90
N ALA A 106 -5.02 0.18 -6.19
CA ALA A 106 -6.24 -0.25 -6.89
C ALA A 106 -7.51 0.13 -6.11
N ALA A 107 -7.53 -0.10 -4.79
CA ALA A 107 -8.65 0.28 -3.94
C ALA A 107 -8.88 1.80 -3.95
N CYS A 108 -7.81 2.58 -3.81
CA CYS A 108 -7.89 4.04 -3.86
C CYS A 108 -8.49 4.52 -5.19
N GLY A 109 -7.99 4.03 -6.32
CA GLY A 109 -8.50 4.41 -7.64
C GLY A 109 -9.93 3.94 -7.87
N PHE A 110 -10.24 2.69 -7.51
CA PHE A 110 -11.55 2.09 -7.75
C PHE A 110 -12.67 2.78 -6.95
N TYR A 111 -12.50 2.95 -5.64
CA TYR A 111 -13.56 3.57 -4.81
C TYR A 111 -13.78 5.04 -5.13
N ASN A 112 -12.76 5.75 -5.64
CA ASN A 112 -12.92 7.13 -6.09
C ASN A 112 -13.43 7.26 -7.53
N SER A 113 -13.53 6.17 -8.30
CA SER A 113 -13.95 6.21 -9.70
C SER A 113 -15.47 6.29 -9.92
N GLY A 114 -16.25 5.83 -8.92
CA GLY A 114 -17.71 5.68 -9.04
C GLY A 114 -18.16 4.48 -9.90
N PHE A 115 -17.24 3.60 -10.32
CA PHE A 115 -17.60 2.39 -11.08
C PHE A 115 -18.01 1.25 -10.15
N ASP A 116 -19.03 0.46 -10.55
CA ASP A 116 -19.37 -0.79 -9.87
C ASP A 116 -18.39 -1.93 -10.19
N THR A 117 -17.81 -1.88 -11.40
CA THR A 117 -16.78 -2.82 -11.86
C THR A 117 -15.74 -2.09 -12.72
N ALA A 118 -14.48 -2.47 -12.58
CA ALA A 118 -13.39 -1.87 -13.36
C ALA A 118 -12.20 -2.83 -13.53
N ALA A 119 -11.39 -2.59 -14.55
CA ALA A 119 -10.00 -3.04 -14.60
C ALA A 119 -9.13 -1.96 -13.95
N CYS A 120 -8.43 -2.33 -12.88
CA CYS A 120 -7.46 -1.44 -12.22
C CYS A 120 -6.06 -1.82 -12.68
N VAL A 121 -5.41 -0.93 -13.43
CA VAL A 121 -4.04 -1.13 -13.90
C VAL A 121 -3.12 -0.29 -13.03
N ILE A 122 -2.21 -0.97 -12.34
CA ILE A 122 -1.20 -0.35 -11.48
C ILE A 122 0.17 -0.53 -12.12
N ALA A 123 0.87 0.57 -12.32
CA ALA A 123 2.26 0.59 -12.75
C ALA A 123 3.06 1.48 -11.81
N ASP A 124 3.99 0.90 -11.08
CA ASP A 124 4.75 1.58 -10.03
C ASP A 124 6.24 1.30 -10.18
N GLY A 125 7.06 2.15 -9.58
CA GLY A 125 8.53 2.01 -9.55
C GLY A 125 8.98 0.80 -8.74
N ALA A 126 8.32 0.53 -7.63
CA ALA A 126 8.43 -0.67 -6.81
C ALA A 126 7.29 -0.65 -5.78
N GLY A 127 6.45 -1.66 -5.78
CA GLY A 127 5.42 -1.89 -4.78
C GLY A 127 5.92 -2.71 -3.59
N SER A 128 5.10 -3.61 -3.08
CA SER A 128 5.48 -4.48 -1.97
C SER A 128 6.66 -5.39 -2.33
N PHE A 129 7.48 -5.64 -1.32
CA PHE A 129 8.48 -6.70 -1.39
C PHE A 129 7.78 -8.04 -1.16
N LEU A 130 8.08 -8.98 -2.04
CA LEU A 130 7.51 -10.32 -2.03
C LEU A 130 8.63 -11.33 -1.82
N ASP A 131 8.37 -12.33 -1.00
CA ASP A 131 9.26 -13.49 -0.91
C ASP A 131 9.09 -14.33 -2.18
N ILE A 132 10.14 -14.52 -2.92
CA ILE A 132 10.18 -15.31 -4.15
C ILE A 132 10.89 -16.66 -3.95
N GLY A 133 11.01 -17.12 -2.69
CA GLY A 133 11.66 -18.38 -2.34
C GLY A 133 13.19 -18.37 -2.46
N GLN A 134 13.80 -17.19 -2.54
CA GLN A 134 15.25 -17.02 -2.57
C GLN A 134 15.72 -16.36 -1.28
N GLU A 135 16.59 -17.04 -0.53
CA GLU A 135 17.23 -16.45 0.65
C GLU A 135 17.93 -15.14 0.24
N ASP A 136 17.70 -14.09 1.01
CA ASP A 136 18.29 -12.76 0.85
C ASP A 136 17.85 -11.93 -0.38
N GLN A 137 16.84 -12.35 -1.14
CA GLN A 137 16.40 -11.62 -2.34
C GLN A 137 14.89 -11.52 -2.48
N PRO A 138 14.31 -10.38 -2.14
CA PRO A 138 12.89 -10.15 -2.38
C PRO A 138 12.61 -9.86 -3.86
N GLY A 139 11.44 -10.27 -4.30
CA GLY A 139 10.81 -9.71 -5.50
C GLY A 139 10.13 -8.37 -5.18
N TYR A 140 9.81 -7.62 -6.22
CA TYR A 140 9.10 -6.35 -6.13
C TYR A 140 7.91 -6.35 -7.06
N GLU A 141 6.77 -5.84 -6.62
CA GLU A 141 5.65 -5.56 -7.51
C GLU A 141 6.04 -4.39 -8.45
N PHE A 142 5.97 -4.59 -9.77
CA PHE A 142 6.17 -3.55 -10.78
C PHE A 142 4.86 -3.16 -11.46
N GLU A 143 4.14 -4.12 -12.04
CA GLU A 143 2.83 -3.90 -12.61
C GLU A 143 1.85 -4.94 -12.11
N THR A 144 0.60 -4.51 -11.88
CA THR A 144 -0.48 -5.43 -11.51
C THR A 144 -1.78 -4.96 -12.16
N ILE A 145 -2.55 -5.92 -12.66
CA ILE A 145 -3.90 -5.66 -13.17
C ILE A 145 -4.88 -6.41 -12.27
N PHE A 146 -5.83 -5.68 -11.72
CA PHE A 146 -6.93 -6.24 -10.97
C PHE A 146 -8.25 -6.09 -11.74
N LYS A 147 -9.10 -7.10 -11.63
CA LYS A 147 -10.54 -6.96 -11.87
C LYS A 147 -11.20 -6.60 -10.56
N ALA A 148 -11.68 -5.37 -10.45
CA ALA A 148 -12.36 -4.88 -9.26
C ALA A 148 -13.88 -4.93 -9.43
N SER A 149 -14.59 -5.23 -8.35
CA SER A 149 -16.05 -5.19 -8.27
C SER A 149 -16.49 -4.74 -6.89
N TYR A 150 -17.42 -3.77 -6.87
CA TYR A 150 -18.02 -3.31 -5.63
C TYR A 150 -18.77 -4.46 -4.92
N PRO A 151 -18.82 -4.53 -3.60
CA PRO A 151 -18.27 -3.55 -2.66
C PRO A 151 -16.75 -3.72 -2.34
N HIS A 152 -16.14 -4.91 -2.51
CA HIS A 152 -14.77 -5.13 -2.00
C HIS A 152 -13.99 -6.25 -2.72
N LYS A 153 -14.41 -6.66 -3.91
CA LYS A 153 -13.73 -7.73 -4.64
C LYS A 153 -12.62 -7.15 -5.51
N PHE A 154 -11.40 -7.64 -5.29
CA PHE A 154 -10.22 -7.38 -6.12
C PHE A 154 -9.59 -8.72 -6.49
N GLU A 155 -9.70 -9.09 -7.76
CA GLU A 155 -9.13 -10.31 -8.33
C GLU A 155 -7.92 -9.92 -9.18
N THR A 156 -6.74 -10.43 -8.82
CA THR A 156 -5.52 -10.22 -9.61
C THR A 156 -5.60 -11.06 -10.87
N VAL A 157 -5.49 -10.43 -12.03
CA VAL A 157 -5.49 -11.10 -13.35
C VAL A 157 -4.10 -11.11 -13.99
N TYR A 158 -3.24 -10.18 -13.61
CA TYR A 158 -1.86 -10.09 -14.05
C TYR A 158 -0.98 -9.50 -12.95
N LYS A 159 0.22 -10.02 -12.79
CA LYS A 159 1.23 -9.44 -11.90
C LYS A 159 2.63 -9.65 -12.46
N HIS A 160 3.37 -8.54 -12.58
CA HIS A 160 4.79 -8.54 -12.90
C HIS A 160 5.59 -8.33 -11.61
N ILE A 161 6.49 -9.27 -11.35
CA ILE A 161 7.38 -9.25 -10.19
C ILE A 161 8.80 -9.17 -10.73
N GLY A 162 9.54 -8.17 -10.31
CA GLY A 162 10.96 -8.00 -10.62
C GLY A 162 11.85 -8.42 -9.47
N ALA A 163 13.03 -8.93 -9.78
CA ALA A 163 14.06 -9.25 -8.79
C ALA A 163 15.34 -8.44 -9.06
N LYS A 164 16.12 -8.18 -8.01
CA LYS A 164 17.39 -7.44 -8.12
C LYS A 164 18.51 -8.22 -8.78
N VAL A 165 18.40 -9.54 -8.86
CA VAL A 165 19.45 -10.40 -9.39
C VAL A 165 19.04 -10.96 -10.72
N PRO A 166 20.02 -11.17 -11.65
CA PRO A 166 19.78 -11.84 -12.91
C PRO A 166 19.16 -13.23 -12.68
N LEU A 167 17.87 -13.27 -12.63
CA LEU A 167 17.09 -14.46 -12.79
C LEU A 167 16.80 -14.48 -14.27
N GLY A 168 17.30 -15.46 -15.00
CA GLY A 168 16.94 -15.58 -16.42
C GLY A 168 15.42 -15.40 -16.56
N ILE A 169 14.98 -14.77 -17.65
CA ILE A 169 13.56 -14.53 -17.91
C ILE A 169 12.82 -15.85 -17.73
N SER A 170 12.17 -16.01 -16.60
CA SER A 170 11.30 -17.13 -16.37
C SER A 170 9.87 -16.60 -16.36
N LYS A 171 9.12 -16.97 -17.41
CA LYS A 171 7.68 -17.07 -17.24
C LYS A 171 7.50 -18.08 -16.12
N ILE A 172 6.94 -17.64 -15.01
CA ILE A 172 6.58 -18.56 -13.95
C ILE A 172 5.40 -19.33 -14.52
N ASP A 173 5.68 -20.42 -15.21
CA ASP A 173 4.65 -21.40 -15.53
C ASP A 173 3.94 -21.71 -14.21
N ASN A 174 2.62 -21.88 -14.22
CA ASN A 174 1.72 -22.16 -13.09
C ASN A 174 2.23 -23.22 -12.08
N LYS A 175 3.48 -23.61 -12.14
CA LYS A 175 4.20 -24.54 -11.27
C LYS A 175 4.89 -23.91 -10.08
N THR A 176 4.85 -22.61 -9.92
CA THR A 176 5.35 -21.97 -8.70
C THR A 176 4.31 -22.06 -7.60
N GLU A 177 4.11 -23.31 -7.16
CA GLU A 177 3.47 -23.58 -5.87
C GLU A 177 4.07 -22.76 -4.73
N GLU A 178 5.29 -22.27 -4.88
CA GLU A 178 6.00 -21.50 -3.86
C GLU A 178 5.62 -20.01 -3.87
N ILE A 179 5.54 -19.35 -5.01
CA ILE A 179 5.01 -17.97 -5.05
C ILE A 179 3.49 -17.99 -4.80
N GLY A 180 2.78 -19.02 -5.25
CA GLY A 180 1.38 -19.23 -4.92
C GLY A 180 1.13 -19.41 -3.43
N LYS A 181 2.00 -20.07 -2.69
CA LYS A 181 1.85 -20.27 -1.23
C LYS A 181 2.00 -18.97 -0.43
N LEU A 182 2.83 -18.05 -0.90
CA LEU A 182 3.02 -16.76 -0.25
C LEU A 182 1.85 -15.80 -0.50
N GLU A 183 1.10 -16.03 -1.55
CA GLU A 183 0.02 -15.17 -1.99
C GLU A 183 -1.34 -15.87 -2.13
N GLU A 184 -1.58 -16.98 -1.46
CA GLU A 184 -2.88 -17.71 -1.54
C GLU A 184 -4.10 -16.80 -1.33
N ASN A 185 -3.90 -15.63 -0.74
CA ASN A 185 -4.93 -14.61 -0.56
C ASN A 185 -4.79 -13.39 -1.50
N LEU A 186 -3.74 -13.31 -2.33
CA LEU A 186 -3.39 -12.08 -3.04
C LEU A 186 -3.41 -12.22 -4.56
N VAL A 187 -3.25 -13.42 -5.09
CA VAL A 187 -3.24 -13.68 -6.54
C VAL A 187 -4.25 -14.76 -6.88
N SER A 188 -5.08 -14.50 -7.89
CA SER A 188 -5.96 -15.55 -8.43
C SER A 188 -5.12 -16.70 -8.99
N PRO A 189 -5.50 -17.97 -8.79
CA PRO A 189 -4.82 -19.12 -9.38
C PRO A 189 -4.71 -19.09 -10.91
N SER A 190 -5.58 -18.31 -11.56
CA SER A 190 -5.59 -18.09 -13.01
C SER A 190 -4.80 -16.84 -13.44
N ALA A 191 -4.21 -16.09 -12.51
CA ALA A 191 -3.47 -14.88 -12.85
C ALA A 191 -2.18 -15.21 -13.60
N GLU A 192 -1.88 -14.42 -14.62
CA GLU A 192 -0.60 -14.49 -15.30
C GLU A 192 0.46 -13.78 -14.47
N GLN A 193 1.49 -14.48 -14.06
CA GLN A 193 2.59 -13.97 -13.25
C GLN A 193 3.90 -14.02 -14.04
N TRP A 194 4.70 -12.97 -13.90
CA TRP A 194 6.01 -12.86 -14.52
C TRP A 194 7.05 -12.49 -13.49
N LEU A 195 8.09 -13.30 -13.38
CA LEU A 195 9.28 -12.99 -12.64
C LEU A 195 10.38 -12.66 -13.65
N THR A 196 10.92 -11.46 -13.60
CA THR A 196 11.96 -11.00 -14.51
C THR A 196 13.03 -10.21 -13.78
N GLU A 197 14.22 -10.18 -14.34
CA GLU A 197 15.29 -9.28 -13.94
C GLU A 197 15.14 -7.88 -14.57
N HIS A 198 14.17 -7.72 -15.49
CA HIS A 198 13.93 -6.45 -16.14
C HIS A 198 13.12 -5.52 -15.24
N PRO A 199 13.47 -4.25 -15.21
CA PRO A 199 12.67 -3.27 -14.49
C PRO A 199 11.31 -3.08 -15.16
N GLY A 200 10.30 -2.76 -14.35
CA GLY A 200 8.97 -2.38 -14.83
C GLY A 200 8.97 -1.11 -15.68
N TYR A 201 7.86 -0.81 -16.31
CA TYR A 201 7.70 0.35 -17.20
C TYR A 201 8.11 1.68 -16.58
N THR A 202 7.83 1.87 -15.30
CA THR A 202 8.21 3.10 -14.58
C THR A 202 9.71 3.23 -14.43
N LYS A 203 10.43 2.13 -14.23
CA LYS A 203 11.91 2.12 -14.20
C LYS A 203 12.54 2.35 -15.57
N VAL A 204 11.90 1.88 -16.63
CA VAL A 204 12.30 2.22 -18.01
C VAL A 204 12.15 3.72 -18.25
N TYR A 205 11.05 4.32 -17.78
CA TYR A 205 10.83 5.76 -17.89
C TYR A 205 11.91 6.55 -17.13
N GLU A 206 12.23 6.14 -15.90
CA GLU A 206 13.29 6.71 -15.08
C GLU A 206 14.66 6.65 -15.82
N ALA A 207 14.98 5.50 -16.39
CA ALA A 207 16.22 5.32 -17.14
C ALA A 207 16.30 6.23 -18.39
N VAL A 208 15.20 6.36 -19.14
CA VAL A 208 15.11 7.26 -20.29
C VAL A 208 15.25 8.73 -19.84
N THR A 209 14.61 9.10 -18.74
CA THR A 209 14.70 10.45 -18.16
C THR A 209 16.15 10.79 -17.81
N SER A 210 16.84 9.88 -17.13
CA SER A 210 18.25 10.05 -16.78
C SER A 210 19.15 10.11 -18.03
N TYR A 211 18.88 9.25 -19.03
CA TYR A 211 19.62 9.27 -20.30
C TYR A 211 19.46 10.60 -21.05
N CYS A 212 18.29 11.21 -21.00
CA CYS A 212 18.01 12.52 -21.58
C CYS A 212 18.58 13.70 -20.75
N GLY A 213 19.20 13.43 -19.60
CA GLY A 213 19.79 14.46 -18.74
C GLY A 213 18.77 15.22 -17.86
N PHE A 214 17.56 14.73 -17.75
CA PHE A 214 16.57 15.24 -16.79
C PHE A 214 16.77 14.49 -15.45
N GLN A 215 17.24 15.18 -14.44
CA GLN A 215 17.38 14.69 -13.07
C GLN A 215 16.55 15.54 -12.10
#